data_bb3c04f10bc606638942a5a36726ad25
#
_entry.id   bb3c04f10bc606638942a5a36726ad25
#
_cell.length_a   1.000
_cell.length_b   1.000
_cell.length_c   1.000
_cell.angle_alpha   90.00
_cell.angle_beta   90.00
_cell.angle_gamma   90.00
#
_symmetry.space_group_name_H-M   'P 1'
#
loop_
_entity.id
_entity.type
_entity.pdbx_description
1 polymer ?
#
loop_
_entity_poly.entity_id
_entity_poly.type
_entity_poly.pdbx_seq_one_letter_code
_entity_poly.pdbx_strand_id
1 'polypeptide(L)'
;PTIKPGNGWDLWKKIAAQDPAFGNPEKFCSDPEHSNWESATITTLDDKIPQYIQKICKRDPFSGHTVTGGIVTVKDSNWLLSWTLNRQQQFRDQPKNQLCVWVYGLFSDKPGNYVKKAMRDCTGKELCMEWLYHIGVPEDQIEELAEHSANTIPVMMPYIDAFFMPRAMGDRPDIVPEGAVNFAFLGQFAETGRDTIFTTEYSMHTGMEAVYTLLDIDRGVPEVWGSTYDVRALIDATVKLRDGKKITDMDLPLIPRLAMKEALKKIEGTDLEKFLKEYNAI
;
A
#
# COMPACT_ATOMS: atom_id res chain seq x y z
N PRO A 1 4.33 20.17 -10.75
CA PRO A 1 3.24 20.74 -9.97
C PRO A 1 2.64 19.67 -9.06
N THR A 2 2.38 20.02 -7.80
CA THR A 2 1.73 19.14 -6.84
C THR A 2 0.24 19.06 -7.16
N ILE A 3 -0.33 17.86 -7.24
CA ILE A 3 -1.77 17.67 -7.41
C ILE A 3 -2.43 18.00 -6.07
N LYS A 4 -3.32 19.00 -6.08
CA LYS A 4 -4.12 19.39 -4.92
C LYS A 4 -5.51 18.77 -4.98
N PRO A 5 -6.17 18.52 -3.83
CA PRO A 5 -7.57 18.16 -3.80
C PRO A 5 -8.39 19.18 -4.61
N GLY A 6 -9.25 18.68 -5.48
CA GLY A 6 -10.09 19.50 -6.32
C GLY A 6 -11.46 19.80 -5.72
N ASN A 7 -12.33 20.44 -6.51
CA ASN A 7 -13.67 20.85 -6.09
C ASN A 7 -14.54 19.70 -5.55
N GLY A 8 -14.31 18.46 -5.98
CA GLY A 8 -15.03 17.29 -5.48
C GLY A 8 -14.77 17.01 -4.00
N TRP A 9 -13.54 17.20 -3.52
CA TRP A 9 -13.20 17.10 -2.11
C TRP A 9 -13.92 18.16 -1.27
N ASP A 10 -13.89 19.40 -1.70
CA ASP A 10 -14.54 20.50 -1.00
C ASP A 10 -16.06 20.34 -0.96
N LEU A 11 -16.64 19.78 -2.03
CA LEU A 11 -18.06 19.46 -2.08
C LEU A 11 -18.41 18.34 -1.09
N TRP A 12 -17.64 17.26 -1.07
CA TRP A 12 -17.85 16.17 -0.11
C TRP A 12 -17.79 16.67 1.35
N LYS A 13 -16.79 17.46 1.70
CA LYS A 13 -16.68 18.07 3.05
C LYS A 13 -17.92 18.89 3.41
N LYS A 14 -18.46 19.68 2.49
CA LYS A 14 -19.66 20.47 2.70
C LYS A 14 -20.90 19.60 2.90
N ILE A 15 -21.05 18.52 2.15
CA ILE A 15 -22.16 17.59 2.28
C ILE A 15 -22.05 16.83 3.61
N ALA A 16 -20.89 16.27 3.91
CA ALA A 16 -20.65 15.52 5.13
C ALA A 16 -20.82 16.36 6.42
N ALA A 17 -20.58 17.67 6.34
CA ALA A 17 -20.85 18.58 7.45
C ALA A 17 -22.34 18.80 7.74
N GLN A 18 -23.22 18.47 6.77
CA GLN A 18 -24.67 18.63 6.89
C GLN A 18 -25.37 17.33 7.27
N ASP A 19 -24.83 16.19 6.84
CA ASP A 19 -25.41 14.88 7.06
C ASP A 19 -24.35 13.84 7.42
N PRO A 20 -24.39 13.26 8.63
CA PRO A 20 -23.44 12.22 9.08
C PRO A 20 -23.39 10.97 8.20
N ALA A 21 -24.45 10.66 7.46
CA ALA A 21 -24.47 9.53 6.54
C ALA A 21 -23.40 9.62 5.43
N PHE A 22 -22.92 10.81 5.14
CA PHE A 22 -21.86 11.06 4.15
C PHE A 22 -20.43 10.98 4.74
N GLY A 23 -20.29 10.46 5.96
CA GLY A 23 -19.00 10.23 6.60
C GLY A 23 -18.35 11.46 7.21
N ASN A 24 -17.11 11.32 7.64
CA ASN A 24 -16.34 12.39 8.27
C ASN A 24 -14.95 12.51 7.61
N PRO A 25 -14.85 13.10 6.40
CA PRO A 25 -13.60 13.16 5.64
C PRO A 25 -12.49 13.92 6.37
N GLU A 26 -12.81 14.96 7.13
CA GLU A 26 -11.82 15.72 7.91
C GLU A 26 -11.08 14.85 8.91
N LYS A 27 -11.76 13.87 9.48
CA LYS A 27 -11.22 13.05 10.54
C LYS A 27 -10.20 12.02 10.07
N PHE A 28 -10.35 11.48 8.86
CA PHE A 28 -9.49 10.38 8.41
C PHE A 28 -8.69 10.66 7.14
N CYS A 29 -8.88 11.79 6.48
CA CYS A 29 -8.13 12.06 5.26
C CYS A 29 -7.66 13.50 5.07
N SER A 30 -7.86 14.40 6.01
CA SER A 30 -7.42 15.80 5.89
C SER A 30 -6.51 16.30 7.01
N ASP A 31 -6.08 15.43 7.91
CA ASP A 31 -5.15 15.82 8.96
C ASP A 31 -3.70 15.75 8.47
N PRO A 32 -3.06 16.87 8.10
CA PRO A 32 -1.70 16.90 7.61
C PRO A 32 -0.65 16.62 8.68
N GLU A 33 -1.00 16.65 9.98
CA GLU A 33 -0.08 16.30 11.06
C GLU A 33 0.10 14.78 11.16
N HIS A 34 -0.96 14.04 10.86
CA HIS A 34 -0.96 12.58 10.92
C HIS A 34 -0.79 11.90 9.56
N SER A 35 -1.09 12.60 8.45
CA SER A 35 -0.93 12.08 7.10
C SER A 35 0.15 12.84 6.35
N ASN A 36 1.37 12.32 6.42
CA ASN A 36 2.56 12.94 5.83
C ASN A 36 3.05 12.21 4.58
N TRP A 37 2.19 11.49 3.91
CA TRP A 37 2.56 10.75 2.73
C TRP A 37 2.67 11.64 1.50
N GLU A 38 3.84 11.65 0.88
CA GLU A 38 4.04 12.22 -0.44
C GLU A 38 4.72 11.22 -1.33
N SER A 39 4.28 11.12 -2.57
CA SER A 39 4.93 10.30 -3.58
C SER A 39 5.34 11.11 -4.79
N ALA A 40 6.22 10.51 -5.60
CA ALA A 40 6.58 11.04 -6.89
C ALA A 40 6.87 9.91 -7.88
N THR A 41 6.64 10.18 -9.14
CA THR A 41 7.14 9.35 -10.23
C THR A 41 8.33 10.04 -10.88
N ILE A 42 9.47 9.35 -10.90
CA ILE A 42 10.70 9.80 -11.56
C ILE A 42 10.85 9.00 -12.84
N THR A 43 10.74 9.66 -13.98
CA THR A 43 11.00 9.06 -15.29
C THR A 43 12.42 9.41 -15.71
N THR A 44 13.29 8.41 -15.89
CA THR A 44 14.64 8.65 -16.44
C THR A 44 14.56 8.89 -17.95
N LEU A 45 15.33 9.84 -18.44
CA LEU A 45 15.29 10.24 -19.85
C LEU A 45 16.44 9.66 -20.67
N ASP A 46 17.49 9.21 -19.99
CA ASP A 46 18.70 8.63 -20.57
C ASP A 46 19.28 7.51 -19.69
N ASP A 47 20.48 7.04 -20.00
CA ASP A 47 21.18 5.94 -19.32
C ASP A 47 22.07 6.38 -18.14
N LYS A 48 22.16 7.66 -17.85
CA LYS A 48 23.06 8.18 -16.80
C LYS A 48 22.60 7.81 -15.38
N ILE A 49 21.29 7.85 -15.11
CA ILE A 49 20.72 7.47 -13.79
C ILE A 49 20.61 5.95 -13.62
N PRO A 50 20.18 5.15 -14.63
CA PRO A 50 20.00 3.70 -14.49
C PRO A 50 21.21 2.93 -13.96
N GLN A 51 22.43 3.37 -14.25
CA GLN A 51 23.66 2.75 -13.75
C GLN A 51 23.76 2.74 -12.21
N TYR A 52 23.26 3.77 -11.54
CA TYR A 52 23.23 3.84 -10.07
C TYR A 52 22.20 2.88 -9.49
N ILE A 53 21.04 2.74 -10.13
CA ILE A 53 20.03 1.75 -9.78
C ILE A 53 20.60 0.33 -9.91
N GLN A 54 21.26 0.04 -11.03
CA GLN A 54 21.90 -1.27 -11.27
C GLN A 54 22.98 -1.58 -10.23
N LYS A 55 23.77 -0.56 -9.83
CA LYS A 55 24.80 -0.71 -8.80
C LYS A 55 24.23 -1.12 -7.44
N ILE A 56 23.05 -0.62 -7.07
CA ILE A 56 22.35 -0.99 -5.82
C ILE A 56 21.66 -2.35 -5.94
N CYS A 57 20.83 -2.52 -6.98
CA CYS A 57 19.99 -3.69 -7.13
C CYS A 57 20.72 -4.93 -7.66
N LYS A 58 21.94 -4.75 -8.20
CA LYS A 58 22.73 -5.81 -8.87
C LYS A 58 21.98 -6.49 -10.02
N ARG A 59 21.04 -5.79 -10.63
CA ARG A 59 20.21 -6.24 -11.75
C ARG A 59 20.15 -5.15 -12.81
N ASP A 60 20.14 -5.56 -14.07
CA ASP A 60 19.96 -4.64 -15.19
C ASP A 60 18.51 -4.12 -15.20
N PRO A 61 18.28 -2.80 -15.05
CA PRO A 61 16.94 -2.23 -15.03
C PRO A 61 16.19 -2.36 -16.36
N PHE A 62 16.88 -2.63 -17.46
CA PHE A 62 16.30 -2.80 -18.80
C PHE A 62 16.09 -4.26 -19.19
N SER A 63 16.40 -5.21 -18.32
CA SER A 63 16.33 -6.66 -18.61
C SER A 63 14.92 -7.19 -18.87
N GLY A 64 13.86 -6.43 -18.60
CA GLY A 64 12.48 -6.90 -18.66
C GLY A 64 12.07 -7.79 -17.47
N HIS A 65 12.90 -7.87 -16.45
CA HIS A 65 12.62 -8.57 -15.19
C HIS A 65 12.44 -7.59 -14.03
N THR A 66 11.99 -8.08 -12.88
CA THR A 66 11.87 -7.28 -11.65
C THR A 66 13.24 -6.77 -11.21
N VAL A 67 13.36 -5.46 -10.96
CA VAL A 67 14.62 -4.79 -10.61
C VAL A 67 14.82 -4.74 -9.10
N THR A 68 13.92 -4.07 -8.37
CA THR A 68 14.04 -3.96 -6.91
C THR A 68 13.54 -5.21 -6.17
N GLY A 69 12.62 -5.97 -6.74
CA GLY A 69 12.03 -7.14 -6.09
C GLY A 69 11.06 -6.81 -4.94
N GLY A 70 10.92 -5.55 -4.62
CA GLY A 70 10.10 -4.98 -3.57
C GLY A 70 10.45 -3.51 -3.36
N ILE A 71 10.04 -2.94 -2.24
CA ILE A 71 10.33 -1.57 -1.88
C ILE A 71 11.72 -1.49 -1.24
N VAL A 72 12.52 -0.52 -1.69
CA VAL A 72 13.83 -0.19 -1.10
C VAL A 72 13.64 1.03 -0.21
N THR A 73 13.74 0.85 1.08
CA THR A 73 13.66 1.95 2.05
C THR A 73 15.04 2.44 2.42
N VAL A 74 15.26 3.74 2.38
CA VAL A 74 16.52 4.37 2.76
C VAL A 74 16.51 4.63 4.26
N LYS A 75 17.27 3.85 5.00
CA LYS A 75 17.30 3.87 6.47
C LYS A 75 17.62 5.24 7.06
N ASP A 76 18.56 5.95 6.45
CA ASP A 76 19.10 7.21 6.98
C ASP A 76 18.44 8.45 6.32
N SER A 77 17.36 8.26 5.57
CA SER A 77 16.59 9.37 4.99
C SER A 77 15.73 10.06 6.05
N ASN A 78 15.86 11.37 6.15
CA ASN A 78 14.99 12.19 6.99
C ASN A 78 13.52 12.13 6.60
N TRP A 79 13.24 11.85 5.31
CA TRP A 79 11.88 11.66 4.80
C TRP A 79 11.39 10.23 4.95
N LEU A 80 12.24 9.31 5.46
CA LEU A 80 12.01 7.87 5.36
C LEU A 80 11.68 7.48 3.91
N LEU A 81 12.52 7.98 2.99
CA LEU A 81 12.33 7.82 1.55
C LEU A 81 12.39 6.35 1.17
N SER A 82 11.40 5.94 0.42
CA SER A 82 11.33 4.60 -0.16
C SER A 82 11.13 4.70 -1.66
N TRP A 83 11.61 3.71 -2.41
CA TRP A 83 11.43 3.67 -3.84
C TRP A 83 11.32 2.25 -4.37
N THR A 84 10.74 2.11 -5.54
CA THR A 84 10.65 0.82 -6.22
C THR A 84 10.73 1.01 -7.73
N LEU A 85 11.34 0.04 -8.37
CA LEU A 85 11.38 -0.10 -9.81
C LEU A 85 10.89 -1.49 -10.17
N ASN A 86 9.66 -1.56 -10.62
CA ASN A 86 9.05 -2.78 -11.13
C ASN A 86 9.66 -3.19 -12.46
N ARG A 87 9.17 -4.30 -13.02
CA ARG A 87 9.52 -4.71 -14.37
C ARG A 87 9.27 -3.57 -15.37
N GLN A 88 10.27 -3.26 -16.20
CA GLN A 88 10.18 -2.27 -17.27
C GLN A 88 10.11 -2.98 -18.63
N GLN A 89 9.37 -2.49 -19.61
CA GLN A 89 8.55 -1.28 -19.53
C GLN A 89 7.27 -1.55 -18.77
N GLN A 90 6.85 -0.60 -17.97
CA GLN A 90 5.61 -0.71 -17.19
C GLN A 90 4.38 -0.30 -18.02
N PHE A 91 4.54 0.63 -18.93
CA PHE A 91 3.46 1.15 -19.78
C PHE A 91 3.70 0.79 -21.24
N ARG A 92 2.59 0.59 -21.98
CA ARG A 92 2.62 0.16 -23.39
C ARG A 92 3.46 1.08 -24.28
N ASP A 93 3.31 2.38 -24.11
CA ASP A 93 3.94 3.40 -24.95
C ASP A 93 5.20 4.01 -24.32
N GLN A 94 5.70 3.40 -23.22
CA GLN A 94 6.93 3.84 -22.56
C GLN A 94 8.14 3.56 -23.45
N PRO A 95 8.99 4.57 -23.74
CA PRO A 95 10.23 4.38 -24.49
C PRO A 95 11.14 3.35 -23.83
N LYS A 96 11.81 2.52 -24.63
CA LYS A 96 12.64 1.41 -24.14
C LYS A 96 13.87 1.85 -23.34
N ASN A 97 14.32 3.08 -23.52
CA ASN A 97 15.46 3.69 -22.82
C ASN A 97 15.04 4.50 -21.58
N GLN A 98 13.76 4.48 -21.20
CA GLN A 98 13.25 5.19 -20.04
C GLN A 98 12.78 4.22 -18.97
N LEU A 99 13.00 4.60 -17.70
CA LEU A 99 12.52 3.86 -16.52
C LEU A 99 11.55 4.75 -15.75
N CYS A 100 10.48 4.15 -15.23
CA CYS A 100 9.54 4.81 -14.33
C CYS A 100 9.78 4.32 -12.91
N VAL A 101 10.41 5.14 -12.09
CA VAL A 101 10.69 4.87 -10.68
C VAL A 101 9.59 5.50 -9.83
N TRP A 102 8.99 4.74 -8.93
CA TRP A 102 8.09 5.29 -7.93
C TRP A 102 8.87 5.53 -6.64
N VAL A 103 8.76 6.73 -6.10
CA VAL A 103 9.33 7.12 -4.81
C VAL A 103 8.24 7.67 -3.91
N TYR A 104 8.43 7.53 -2.60
CA TYR A 104 7.57 8.18 -1.61
C TYR A 104 8.33 8.42 -0.31
N GLY A 105 7.85 9.40 0.46
CA GLY A 105 8.31 9.69 1.80
C GLY A 105 7.17 9.74 2.79
N LEU A 106 7.43 9.32 4.03
CA LEU A 106 6.44 9.29 5.11
C LEU A 106 6.56 10.49 6.06
N PHE A 107 7.66 11.22 6.03
CA PHE A 107 7.91 12.41 6.84
C PHE A 107 8.06 13.63 5.95
N SER A 108 7.00 13.95 5.24
CA SER A 108 7.00 15.04 4.25
C SER A 108 7.12 16.44 4.84
N ASP A 109 6.99 16.57 6.17
CA ASP A 109 7.18 17.80 6.95
C ASP A 109 8.64 18.08 7.32
N LYS A 110 9.54 17.10 7.19
CA LYS A 110 10.95 17.21 7.56
C LYS A 110 11.81 17.73 6.42
N PRO A 111 12.88 18.51 6.72
CA PRO A 111 13.89 18.81 5.71
C PRO A 111 14.65 17.55 5.30
N GLY A 112 14.96 17.44 4.00
CA GLY A 112 15.74 16.34 3.45
C GLY A 112 17.19 16.32 3.91
N ASN A 113 17.89 15.24 3.58
CA ASN A 113 19.31 15.10 3.90
C ASN A 113 20.18 15.97 2.98
N TYR A 114 19.86 16.02 1.71
CA TYR A 114 20.51 16.83 0.68
C TYR A 114 19.76 18.14 0.45
N VAL A 115 18.48 18.05 0.11
CA VAL A 115 17.58 19.20 -0.06
C VAL A 115 17.09 19.65 1.32
N LYS A 116 17.60 20.79 1.82
CA LYS A 116 17.28 21.32 3.15
C LYS A 116 15.89 21.99 3.22
N LYS A 117 14.88 21.32 2.68
CA LYS A 117 13.51 21.78 2.53
C LYS A 117 12.55 20.63 2.86
N ALA A 118 11.38 20.92 3.40
CA ALA A 118 10.37 19.89 3.65
C ALA A 118 9.92 19.25 2.31
N MET A 119 9.73 17.95 2.30
CA MET A 119 9.39 17.22 1.07
C MET A 119 8.15 17.80 0.40
N ARG A 120 7.10 18.12 1.19
CA ARG A 120 5.84 18.72 0.71
C ARG A 120 5.99 20.06 0.01
N ASP A 121 7.08 20.77 0.25
CA ASP A 121 7.37 22.07 -0.34
C ASP A 121 8.34 21.97 -1.53
N CYS A 122 8.84 20.76 -1.80
CA CYS A 122 9.80 20.53 -2.88
C CYS A 122 9.14 20.53 -4.26
N THR A 123 9.89 20.99 -5.24
CA THR A 123 9.59 20.77 -6.67
C THR A 123 9.93 19.34 -7.06
N GLY A 124 9.48 18.89 -8.22
CA GLY A 124 9.87 17.57 -8.73
C GLY A 124 11.39 17.42 -8.91
N LYS A 125 12.07 18.47 -9.37
CA LYS A 125 13.54 18.50 -9.46
C LYS A 125 14.19 18.27 -8.09
N GLU A 126 13.76 18.99 -7.07
CA GLU A 126 14.29 18.86 -5.71
C GLU A 126 14.05 17.47 -5.12
N LEU A 127 12.87 16.85 -5.35
CA LEU A 127 12.61 15.46 -4.97
C LEU A 127 13.54 14.48 -5.68
N CYS A 128 13.79 14.71 -6.97
CA CYS A 128 14.76 13.91 -7.73
C CYS A 128 16.17 14.05 -7.17
N MET A 129 16.61 15.28 -6.84
CA MET A 129 17.90 15.53 -6.24
C MET A 129 18.12 14.77 -4.94
N GLU A 130 17.14 14.78 -4.04
CA GLU A 130 17.19 14.02 -2.79
C GLU A 130 17.27 12.50 -3.04
N TRP A 131 16.48 11.97 -3.97
CA TRP A 131 16.54 10.56 -4.34
C TRP A 131 17.88 10.19 -4.96
N LEU A 132 18.44 11.01 -5.87
CA LEU A 132 19.75 10.79 -6.48
C LEU A 132 20.89 10.76 -5.44
N TYR A 133 20.84 11.66 -4.46
CA TYR A 133 21.73 11.62 -3.32
C TYR A 133 21.71 10.25 -2.60
N HIS A 134 20.52 9.75 -2.31
CA HIS A 134 20.35 8.50 -1.60
C HIS A 134 20.70 7.25 -2.42
N ILE A 135 20.68 7.31 -3.74
CA ILE A 135 21.14 6.21 -4.58
C ILE A 135 22.65 6.29 -4.90
N GLY A 136 23.35 7.26 -4.31
CA GLY A 136 24.79 7.37 -4.34
C GLY A 136 25.36 8.04 -5.60
N VAL A 137 24.62 8.96 -6.18
CA VAL A 137 25.13 9.88 -7.22
C VAL A 137 26.08 10.87 -6.55
N PRO A 138 27.26 11.16 -7.16
CA PRO A 138 28.15 12.22 -6.69
C PRO A 138 27.44 13.57 -6.61
N GLU A 139 27.67 14.33 -5.53
CA GLU A 139 26.92 15.57 -5.26
C GLU A 139 27.07 16.61 -6.38
N ASP A 140 28.24 16.66 -7.03
CA ASP A 140 28.53 17.55 -8.16
C ASP A 140 27.77 17.23 -9.45
N GLN A 141 27.12 16.04 -9.53
CA GLN A 141 26.35 15.59 -10.67
C GLN A 141 24.83 15.61 -10.41
N ILE A 142 24.40 15.71 -9.15
CA ILE A 142 23.00 15.57 -8.75
C ILE A 142 22.10 16.58 -9.46
N GLU A 143 22.48 17.86 -9.44
CA GLU A 143 21.64 18.92 -10.00
C GLU A 143 21.49 18.77 -11.52
N GLU A 144 22.60 18.49 -12.24
CA GLU A 144 22.58 18.30 -13.68
C GLU A 144 21.71 17.09 -14.08
N LEU A 145 21.84 15.96 -13.37
CA LEU A 145 21.06 14.78 -13.66
C LEU A 145 19.57 14.97 -13.35
N ALA A 146 19.23 15.64 -12.26
CA ALA A 146 17.86 15.95 -11.93
C ALA A 146 17.18 16.89 -12.94
N GLU A 147 17.93 17.81 -13.53
CA GLU A 147 17.42 18.77 -14.52
C GLU A 147 17.29 18.17 -15.92
N HIS A 148 18.29 17.40 -16.36
CA HIS A 148 18.39 17.00 -17.77
C HIS A 148 18.15 15.52 -18.04
N SER A 149 18.34 14.65 -17.04
CA SER A 149 18.25 13.19 -17.20
C SER A 149 17.03 12.58 -16.51
N ALA A 150 16.15 13.39 -15.89
CA ALA A 150 14.93 12.94 -15.24
C ALA A 150 13.78 13.95 -15.41
N ASN A 151 12.56 13.40 -15.41
CA ASN A 151 11.34 14.19 -15.24
C ASN A 151 10.60 13.65 -14.00
N THR A 152 10.32 14.51 -13.04
CA THR A 152 9.72 14.11 -11.77
C THR A 152 8.42 14.83 -11.50
N ILE A 153 7.38 14.05 -11.23
CA ILE A 153 6.03 14.53 -10.94
C ILE A 153 5.68 14.17 -9.50
N PRO A 154 5.67 15.16 -8.57
CA PRO A 154 5.27 14.93 -7.20
C PRO A 154 3.75 14.91 -7.02
N VAL A 155 3.28 14.12 -6.07
CA VAL A 155 1.88 14.02 -5.66
C VAL A 155 1.82 14.02 -4.14
N MET A 156 1.29 15.09 -3.55
CA MET A 156 0.99 15.13 -2.12
C MET A 156 -0.30 14.36 -1.85
N MET A 157 -0.26 13.39 -0.92
CA MET A 157 -1.32 12.42 -0.70
C MET A 157 -2.07 12.54 0.65
N PRO A 158 -1.89 13.53 1.51
CA PRO A 158 -2.51 13.53 2.84
C PRO A 158 -4.04 13.48 2.81
N TYR A 159 -4.64 13.99 1.74
CA TYR A 159 -6.09 14.03 1.59
C TYR A 159 -6.68 12.84 0.82
N ILE A 160 -5.87 11.96 0.29
CA ILE A 160 -6.32 10.85 -0.57
C ILE A 160 -5.89 9.50 -0.05
N ASP A 161 -5.08 9.45 1.00
CA ASP A 161 -4.61 8.20 1.58
C ASP A 161 -5.29 7.89 2.91
N ALA A 162 -6.60 7.70 2.85
CA ALA A 162 -7.42 7.37 4.00
C ALA A 162 -7.01 6.03 4.68
N PHE A 163 -6.32 5.15 3.97
CA PHE A 163 -5.91 3.86 4.50
C PHE A 163 -4.95 3.96 5.68
N PHE A 164 -4.02 4.91 5.64
CA PHE A 164 -2.99 5.07 6.68
C PHE A 164 -3.45 5.95 7.84
N MET A 165 -4.66 6.51 7.78
CA MET A 165 -5.18 7.36 8.83
C MET A 165 -5.91 6.55 9.90
N PRO A 166 -5.75 6.91 11.19
CA PRO A 166 -6.61 6.39 12.24
C PRO A 166 -8.07 6.74 11.96
N ARG A 167 -8.96 5.76 12.08
CA ARG A 167 -10.39 5.94 11.87
C ARG A 167 -11.21 5.11 12.85
N ALA A 168 -12.43 5.54 13.07
CA ALA A 168 -13.45 4.78 13.77
C ALA A 168 -14.56 4.33 12.81
N MET A 169 -15.43 3.48 13.29
CA MET A 169 -16.65 3.11 12.58
C MET A 169 -17.49 4.37 12.30
N GLY A 170 -17.93 4.54 11.05
CA GLY A 170 -18.71 5.68 10.60
C GLY A 170 -17.90 6.92 10.18
N ASP A 171 -16.56 6.86 10.23
CA ASP A 171 -15.74 7.95 9.69
C ASP A 171 -15.76 7.96 8.15
N ARG A 172 -15.94 6.80 7.53
CA ARG A 172 -16.15 6.66 6.08
C ARG A 172 -17.64 6.55 5.77
N PRO A 173 -18.11 7.15 4.66
CA PRO A 173 -19.49 6.97 4.22
C PRO A 173 -19.70 5.54 3.73
N ASP A 174 -20.91 5.05 3.83
CA ASP A 174 -21.33 3.86 3.13
C ASP A 174 -21.18 4.07 1.61
N ILE A 175 -21.03 2.97 0.88
CA ILE A 175 -20.90 3.01 -0.59
C ILE A 175 -22.09 3.76 -1.21
N VAL A 176 -23.30 3.44 -0.79
CA VAL A 176 -24.51 4.19 -1.13
C VAL A 176 -25.14 4.64 0.18
N PRO A 177 -24.85 5.88 0.63
CA PRO A 177 -25.41 6.41 1.87
C PRO A 177 -26.95 6.41 1.87
N GLU A 178 -27.55 6.34 3.03
CA GLU A 178 -29.00 6.45 3.18
C GLU A 178 -29.50 7.76 2.52
N GLY A 179 -30.53 7.64 1.69
CA GLY A 179 -31.08 8.76 0.93
C GLY A 179 -30.35 9.10 -0.38
N ALA A 180 -29.23 8.47 -0.69
CA ALA A 180 -28.59 8.61 -1.99
C ALA A 180 -29.41 7.87 -3.08
N VAL A 181 -29.71 8.57 -4.19
CA VAL A 181 -30.56 8.04 -5.26
C VAL A 181 -29.76 7.65 -6.50
N ASN A 182 -28.72 8.39 -6.84
CA ASN A 182 -28.02 8.26 -8.12
C ASN A 182 -26.52 8.52 -8.04
N PHE A 183 -25.93 8.41 -6.85
CA PHE A 183 -24.48 8.48 -6.68
C PHE A 183 -24.00 7.50 -5.61
N ALA A 184 -22.71 7.19 -5.63
CA ALA A 184 -22.04 6.33 -4.67
C ALA A 184 -20.62 6.82 -4.38
N PHE A 185 -20.10 6.47 -3.20
CA PHE A 185 -18.68 6.60 -2.88
C PHE A 185 -17.94 5.30 -3.22
N LEU A 186 -16.77 5.40 -3.81
CA LEU A 186 -16.00 4.25 -4.26
C LEU A 186 -14.56 4.28 -3.73
N GLY A 187 -13.95 3.10 -3.67
CA GLY A 187 -12.56 2.94 -3.30
C GLY A 187 -12.33 3.10 -1.80
N GLN A 188 -11.10 3.47 -1.42
CA GLN A 188 -10.68 3.53 -0.01
C GLN A 188 -11.45 4.54 0.85
N PHE A 189 -12.21 5.43 0.25
CA PHE A 189 -13.02 6.44 0.95
C PHE A 189 -14.41 5.93 1.32
N ALA A 190 -14.81 4.78 0.86
CA ALA A 190 -16.10 4.17 1.18
C ALA A 190 -15.94 3.05 2.22
N GLU A 191 -16.96 2.84 3.05
CA GLU A 191 -17.01 1.73 4.00
C GLU A 191 -17.63 0.49 3.35
N THR A 192 -17.01 -0.65 3.51
CA THR A 192 -17.59 -1.95 3.26
C THR A 192 -17.35 -2.87 4.47
N GLY A 193 -18.27 -3.78 4.71
CA GLY A 193 -18.42 -4.43 6.01
C GLY A 193 -17.26 -5.30 6.50
N ARG A 194 -16.33 -5.72 5.65
CA ARG A 194 -15.25 -6.66 6.03
C ARG A 194 -13.88 -6.31 5.46
N ASP A 195 -13.84 -5.48 4.46
CA ASP A 195 -12.61 -5.18 3.73
C ASP A 195 -12.00 -3.85 4.22
N THR A 196 -10.71 -3.84 4.47
CA THR A 196 -9.99 -2.65 4.94
C THR A 196 -8.74 -2.35 4.11
N ILE A 197 -8.58 -3.00 2.98
CA ILE A 197 -7.34 -2.97 2.18
C ILE A 197 -7.50 -1.99 1.02
N PHE A 198 -6.53 -1.11 0.83
CA PHE A 198 -6.48 -0.17 -0.29
C PHE A 198 -5.98 -0.84 -1.58
N THR A 199 -6.68 -1.83 -2.07
CA THR A 199 -6.30 -2.60 -3.26
C THR A 199 -7.24 -2.35 -4.43
N THR A 200 -6.83 -2.82 -5.60
CA THR A 200 -7.69 -2.83 -6.77
C THR A 200 -8.95 -3.65 -6.52
N GLU A 201 -8.82 -4.74 -5.77
CA GLU A 201 -9.92 -5.60 -5.37
C GLU A 201 -10.95 -4.86 -4.51
N TYR A 202 -10.49 -4.05 -3.54
CA TYR A 202 -11.36 -3.20 -2.73
C TYR A 202 -12.12 -2.19 -3.61
N SER A 203 -11.43 -1.56 -4.55
CA SER A 203 -12.05 -0.61 -5.49
C SER A 203 -13.06 -1.29 -6.39
N MET A 204 -12.80 -2.51 -6.85
CA MET A 204 -13.75 -3.30 -7.64
C MET A 204 -14.96 -3.72 -6.81
N HIS A 205 -14.74 -4.16 -5.57
CA HIS A 205 -15.81 -4.53 -4.64
C HIS A 205 -16.79 -3.36 -4.45
N THR A 206 -16.27 -2.20 -4.06
CA THR A 206 -17.11 -0.99 -3.86
C THR A 206 -17.84 -0.59 -5.14
N GLY A 207 -17.20 -0.71 -6.30
CA GLY A 207 -17.85 -0.42 -7.58
C GLY A 207 -18.99 -1.39 -7.92
N MET A 208 -18.81 -2.68 -7.69
CA MET A 208 -19.86 -3.69 -7.90
C MET A 208 -21.02 -3.50 -6.92
N GLU A 209 -20.72 -3.26 -5.64
CA GLU A 209 -21.74 -3.03 -4.61
C GLU A 209 -22.55 -1.77 -4.92
N ALA A 210 -21.90 -0.68 -5.35
CA ALA A 210 -22.58 0.54 -5.78
C ALA A 210 -23.59 0.27 -6.92
N VAL A 211 -23.16 -0.48 -7.94
CA VAL A 211 -24.04 -0.81 -9.09
C VAL A 211 -25.22 -1.68 -8.65
N TYR A 212 -24.95 -2.71 -7.82
CA TYR A 212 -26.01 -3.61 -7.40
C TYR A 212 -27.04 -2.91 -6.50
N THR A 213 -26.56 -2.05 -5.59
CA THR A 213 -27.44 -1.28 -4.70
C THR A 213 -28.25 -0.24 -5.47
N LEU A 214 -27.63 0.56 -6.34
CA LEU A 214 -28.32 1.62 -7.08
C LEU A 214 -29.31 1.10 -8.14
N LEU A 215 -29.09 -0.12 -8.64
CA LEU A 215 -29.97 -0.76 -9.62
C LEU A 215 -30.90 -1.81 -9.02
N ASP A 216 -30.93 -1.94 -7.69
CA ASP A 216 -31.74 -2.93 -6.95
C ASP A 216 -31.53 -4.37 -7.49
N ILE A 217 -30.27 -4.72 -7.72
CA ILE A 217 -29.89 -6.05 -8.19
C ILE A 217 -29.66 -6.95 -6.98
N ASP A 218 -30.50 -7.94 -6.78
CA ASP A 218 -30.36 -8.97 -5.74
C ASP A 218 -29.22 -9.94 -6.07
N ARG A 219 -27.99 -9.46 -5.85
CA ARG A 219 -26.76 -10.24 -6.07
C ARG A 219 -25.69 -9.81 -5.08
N GLY A 220 -25.10 -10.78 -4.37
CA GLY A 220 -23.94 -10.54 -3.52
C GLY A 220 -22.69 -10.21 -4.32
N VAL A 221 -21.90 -9.28 -3.81
CA VAL A 221 -20.55 -8.99 -4.33
C VAL A 221 -19.59 -10.03 -3.74
N PRO A 222 -18.70 -10.66 -4.54
CA PRO A 222 -17.67 -11.53 -4.00
C PRO A 222 -16.79 -10.78 -3.00
N GLU A 223 -16.59 -11.37 -1.81
CA GLU A 223 -15.70 -10.77 -0.81
C GLU A 223 -14.26 -10.74 -1.32
N VAL A 224 -13.54 -9.69 -0.98
CA VAL A 224 -12.07 -9.68 -1.10
C VAL A 224 -11.54 -10.74 -0.14
N TRP A 225 -10.59 -11.57 -0.61
CA TRP A 225 -10.09 -12.70 0.18
C TRP A 225 -9.55 -12.26 1.54
N GLY A 226 -10.23 -12.67 2.59
CA GLY A 226 -9.88 -12.37 3.98
C GLY A 226 -9.17 -13.55 4.64
N SER A 227 -7.85 -13.49 4.79
CA SER A 227 -7.07 -14.54 5.47
C SER A 227 -7.52 -14.81 6.91
N THR A 228 -8.19 -13.87 7.55
CA THR A 228 -8.73 -14.00 8.92
C THR A 228 -9.74 -15.14 9.06
N TYR A 229 -10.43 -15.47 7.98
CA TYR A 229 -11.44 -16.54 7.97
C TYR A 229 -10.95 -17.81 7.26
N ASP A 230 -9.73 -17.80 6.71
CA ASP A 230 -9.13 -18.97 6.09
C ASP A 230 -8.40 -19.81 7.12
N VAL A 231 -8.96 -20.98 7.44
CA VAL A 231 -8.35 -21.92 8.41
C VAL A 231 -6.91 -22.28 8.04
N ARG A 232 -6.59 -22.35 6.77
CA ARG A 232 -5.24 -22.66 6.28
C ARG A 232 -4.26 -21.54 6.66
N ALA A 233 -4.66 -20.29 6.44
CA ALA A 233 -3.84 -19.12 6.79
C ALA A 233 -3.67 -19.01 8.34
N LEU A 234 -4.70 -19.31 9.10
CA LEU A 234 -4.65 -19.32 10.57
C LEU A 234 -3.72 -20.41 11.11
N ILE A 235 -3.77 -21.62 10.54
CA ILE A 235 -2.86 -22.71 10.91
C ILE A 235 -1.44 -22.36 10.55
N ASP A 236 -1.17 -21.88 9.34
CA ASP A 236 0.17 -21.46 8.91
C ASP A 236 0.73 -20.34 9.81
N ALA A 237 -0.10 -19.35 10.16
CA ALA A 237 0.28 -18.31 11.10
C ALA A 237 0.65 -18.87 12.49
N THR A 238 -0.14 -19.83 13.02
CA THR A 238 0.16 -20.44 14.32
C THR A 238 1.45 -21.29 14.31
N VAL A 239 1.78 -21.92 13.18
CA VAL A 239 3.04 -22.64 13.00
C VAL A 239 4.21 -21.65 12.97
N LYS A 240 4.09 -20.56 12.23
CA LYS A 240 5.12 -19.50 12.14
C LYS A 240 5.36 -18.82 13.49
N LEU A 241 4.32 -18.54 14.26
CA LEU A 241 4.45 -17.99 15.63
C LEU A 241 5.18 -18.93 16.60
N ARG A 242 5.31 -20.20 16.25
CA ARG A 242 6.06 -21.21 17.00
C ARG A 242 7.43 -21.54 16.36
N ASP A 243 7.97 -20.65 15.55
CA ASP A 243 9.21 -20.85 14.82
C ASP A 243 9.24 -22.14 13.96
N GLY A 244 8.09 -22.49 13.37
CA GLY A 244 7.93 -23.69 12.56
C GLY A 244 7.84 -25.00 13.35
N LYS A 245 7.81 -24.96 14.69
CA LYS A 245 7.69 -26.16 15.52
C LYS A 245 6.28 -26.72 15.44
N LYS A 246 6.21 -28.04 15.29
CA LYS A 246 4.93 -28.76 15.39
C LYS A 246 4.41 -28.72 16.82
N ILE A 247 3.12 -28.79 16.99
CA ILE A 247 2.52 -28.84 18.35
C ILE A 247 2.97 -30.10 19.12
N THR A 248 3.26 -31.18 18.40
CA THR A 248 3.78 -32.44 18.95
C THR A 248 5.17 -32.32 19.53
N ASP A 249 5.97 -31.38 19.07
CA ASP A 249 7.38 -31.17 19.45
C ASP A 249 7.50 -30.12 20.57
N MET A 250 6.39 -29.58 21.03
CA MET A 250 6.39 -28.62 22.14
C MET A 250 6.52 -29.29 23.49
N ASP A 251 7.28 -28.68 24.37
CA ASP A 251 7.37 -29.12 25.77
C ASP A 251 6.14 -28.61 26.55
N LEU A 252 5.09 -29.41 26.54
CA LEU A 252 3.83 -29.10 27.20
C LEU A 252 3.78 -29.75 28.58
N PRO A 253 3.15 -29.10 29.58
CA PRO A 253 2.83 -29.73 30.86
C PRO A 253 2.03 -31.01 30.66
N LEU A 254 2.06 -31.89 31.68
CA LEU A 254 1.51 -33.26 31.60
C LEU A 254 0.05 -33.29 31.14
N ILE A 255 -0.82 -32.44 31.70
CA ILE A 255 -2.26 -32.45 31.40
C ILE A 255 -2.53 -32.01 29.97
N PRO A 256 -2.04 -30.85 29.48
CA PRO A 256 -2.16 -30.47 28.05
C PRO A 256 -1.55 -31.50 27.10
N ARG A 257 -0.44 -32.13 27.43
CA ARG A 257 0.21 -33.19 26.64
C ARG A 257 -0.71 -34.41 26.47
N LEU A 258 -1.36 -34.85 27.54
CA LEU A 258 -2.30 -35.98 27.49
C LEU A 258 -3.54 -35.63 26.70
N ALA A 259 -4.11 -34.45 26.91
CA ALA A 259 -5.27 -33.97 26.14
C ALA A 259 -4.95 -33.87 24.63
N MET A 260 -3.78 -33.37 24.28
CA MET A 260 -3.33 -33.30 22.88
C MET A 260 -3.21 -34.70 22.25
N LYS A 261 -2.57 -35.64 22.96
CA LYS A 261 -2.44 -37.04 22.48
C LYS A 261 -3.82 -37.69 22.24
N GLU A 262 -4.76 -37.46 23.13
CA GLU A 262 -6.13 -37.96 23.01
C GLU A 262 -6.84 -37.32 21.81
N ALA A 263 -6.68 -35.99 21.60
CA ALA A 263 -7.25 -35.30 20.46
C ALA A 263 -6.66 -35.80 19.14
N LEU A 264 -5.34 -35.97 19.05
CA LEU A 264 -4.66 -36.48 17.85
C LEU A 264 -5.12 -37.92 17.51
N LYS A 265 -5.33 -38.76 18.53
CA LYS A 265 -5.87 -40.09 18.32
C LYS A 265 -7.29 -40.10 17.74
N LYS A 266 -8.11 -39.10 18.11
CA LYS A 266 -9.49 -38.97 17.57
C LYS A 266 -9.56 -38.58 16.11
N ILE A 267 -8.53 -37.88 15.61
CA ILE A 267 -8.48 -37.45 14.21
C ILE A 267 -7.63 -38.36 13.34
N GLU A 268 -7.03 -39.41 13.90
CA GLU A 268 -6.18 -40.36 13.18
C GLU A 268 -6.94 -40.98 11.98
N GLY A 269 -6.32 -40.96 10.80
CA GLY A 269 -6.89 -41.44 9.54
C GLY A 269 -7.91 -40.50 8.88
N THR A 270 -8.27 -39.38 9.50
CA THR A 270 -9.22 -38.40 8.93
C THR A 270 -8.54 -37.40 7.97
N ASP A 271 -9.36 -36.70 7.17
CA ASP A 271 -8.87 -35.62 6.31
C ASP A 271 -8.36 -34.44 7.14
N LEU A 272 -8.85 -34.26 8.37
CA LEU A 272 -8.32 -33.26 9.28
C LEU A 272 -6.86 -33.55 9.69
N GLU A 273 -6.53 -34.81 9.96
CA GLU A 273 -5.15 -35.20 10.24
C GLU A 273 -4.24 -34.93 9.04
N LYS A 274 -4.67 -35.31 7.82
CA LYS A 274 -3.92 -35.05 6.58
C LYS A 274 -3.67 -33.58 6.40
N PHE A 275 -4.70 -32.77 6.59
CA PHE A 275 -4.65 -31.32 6.47
C PHE A 275 -3.65 -30.69 7.48
N LEU A 276 -3.70 -31.07 8.74
CA LEU A 276 -2.79 -30.57 9.76
C LEU A 276 -1.31 -30.96 9.49
N LYS A 277 -1.08 -32.16 8.93
CA LYS A 277 0.25 -32.59 8.49
C LYS A 277 0.75 -31.82 7.28
N GLU A 278 -0.11 -31.53 6.31
CA GLU A 278 0.22 -30.73 5.13
C GLU A 278 0.75 -29.33 5.52
N TYR A 279 0.14 -28.73 6.52
CA TYR A 279 0.53 -27.41 7.04
C TYR A 279 1.59 -27.47 8.16
N ASN A 280 2.18 -28.62 8.38
CA ASN A 280 3.23 -28.83 9.38
C ASN A 280 2.81 -28.43 10.81
N ALA A 281 1.52 -28.53 11.11
CA ALA A 281 0.98 -28.19 12.44
C ALA A 281 1.17 -29.32 13.45
N ILE A 282 1.16 -30.58 12.97
CA ILE A 282 1.37 -31.81 13.74
C ILE A 282 2.37 -32.75 13.08
#